data_2d2981a171a8f9bcfe9eaa0ba76e7bf1
#
_entry.id   2d2981a171a8f9bcfe9eaa0ba76e7bf1
#
_cell.length_a   1.000
_cell.length_b   1.000
_cell.length_c   1.000
_cell.angle_alpha   90.00
_cell.angle_beta   90.00
_cell.angle_gamma   90.00
#
_symmetry.space_group_name_H-M   'P 1'
#
loop_
_entity.id
_entity.type
_entity.pdbx_description
1 polymer ?
#
loop_
_entity_poly.entity_id
_entity_poly.type
_entity_poly.pdbx_seq_one_letter_code
_entity_poly.pdbx_strand_id
1 'polypeptide(L)'
;DDSQFGIAYGLDDGDDWADERNWIKSNPNIDISKKRSDLREKCERAKNMPAAVNSFLRLELNMWTQSSVKWIPWDDWNQCGHVVEWDKLIGRRCYSGLDLSSTLDITAHVLVFPPDNDTDPYIVLPRFWIPEDNLHQRVHDDRVPYDQWVKMGYMMATPGNVIDYDW
;
A
#
# COMPACT_ATOMS: atom_id res chain seq x y z
N ASP A 1 -21.21 28.32 8.30
CA ASP A 1 -20.31 29.42 8.64
C ASP A 1 -19.56 29.84 7.36
N ASP A 2 -19.91 31.02 6.83
CA ASP A 2 -19.33 31.58 5.59
C ASP A 2 -17.98 32.29 5.86
N SER A 3 -17.37 32.09 7.02
CA SER A 3 -16.10 32.70 7.40
C SER A 3 -14.87 32.05 6.81
N GLN A 4 -15.02 30.84 6.23
CA GLN A 4 -13.92 30.10 5.61
C GLN A 4 -14.27 29.71 4.17
N PHE A 5 -13.39 30.05 3.24
CA PHE A 5 -13.44 29.63 1.86
C PHE A 5 -12.23 28.78 1.54
N GLY A 6 -12.44 27.64 0.88
CA GLY A 6 -11.38 26.76 0.40
C GLY A 6 -11.64 26.35 -1.04
N ILE A 7 -10.59 26.36 -1.84
CA ILE A 7 -10.62 25.84 -3.21
C ILE A 7 -9.42 24.89 -3.42
N ALA A 8 -9.67 23.75 -4.02
CA ALA A 8 -8.63 22.82 -4.43
C ALA A 8 -8.58 22.73 -5.96
N TYR A 9 -7.39 22.88 -6.51
CA TYR A 9 -7.14 22.71 -7.92
C TYR A 9 -6.51 21.33 -8.16
N GLY A 10 -7.12 20.48 -8.95
CA GLY A 10 -6.68 19.12 -9.26
C GLY A 10 -7.25 18.64 -10.56
N LEU A 11 -6.83 17.47 -11.02
CA LEU A 11 -7.47 16.78 -12.14
C LEU A 11 -8.82 16.21 -11.67
N ASP A 12 -9.75 16.08 -12.61
CA ASP A 12 -11.02 15.40 -12.38
C ASP A 12 -10.83 13.88 -12.46
N ASP A 13 -11.78 13.13 -11.87
CA ASP A 13 -11.79 11.68 -11.98
C ASP A 13 -11.93 11.26 -13.44
N GLY A 14 -11.01 10.41 -13.90
CA GLY A 14 -10.96 9.91 -15.26
C GLY A 14 -10.16 10.77 -16.25
N ASP A 15 -9.62 11.92 -15.81
CA ASP A 15 -8.70 12.69 -16.65
C ASP A 15 -7.40 11.91 -16.91
N ASP A 16 -6.93 11.93 -18.14
CA ASP A 16 -5.58 11.46 -18.47
C ASP A 16 -4.55 12.45 -17.92
N TRP A 17 -3.76 12.01 -16.96
CA TRP A 17 -2.70 12.80 -16.33
C TRP A 17 -1.56 13.16 -17.30
N ALA A 18 -1.40 12.42 -18.39
CA ALA A 18 -0.38 12.65 -19.39
C ALA A 18 -0.82 13.65 -20.48
N ASP A 19 -2.11 14.01 -20.51
CA ASP A 19 -2.63 15.01 -21.44
C ASP A 19 -2.39 16.43 -20.91
N GLU A 20 -1.54 17.19 -21.61
CA GLU A 20 -1.16 18.56 -21.25
C GLU A 20 -2.36 19.52 -21.13
N ARG A 21 -3.48 19.21 -21.80
CA ARG A 21 -4.71 20.03 -21.75
C ARG A 21 -5.35 20.01 -20.36
N ASN A 22 -5.18 18.91 -19.63
CA ASN A 22 -5.72 18.76 -18.29
C ASN A 22 -4.91 19.48 -17.22
N TRP A 23 -3.63 19.78 -17.46
CA TRP A 23 -2.74 20.34 -16.45
C TRP A 23 -3.16 21.72 -15.93
N ILE A 24 -3.94 22.48 -16.72
CA ILE A 24 -4.48 23.77 -16.30
C ILE A 24 -5.41 23.65 -15.10
N LYS A 25 -6.10 22.51 -14.95
CA LYS A 25 -7.03 22.26 -13.84
C LYS A 25 -6.32 22.23 -12.49
N SER A 26 -5.11 21.69 -12.44
CA SER A 26 -4.27 21.65 -11.23
C SER A 26 -3.29 22.80 -11.13
N ASN A 27 -2.99 23.46 -12.23
CA ASN A 27 -2.04 24.57 -12.30
C ASN A 27 -2.65 25.78 -13.03
N PRO A 28 -3.56 26.55 -12.40
CA PRO A 28 -4.25 27.65 -13.04
C PRO A 28 -3.32 28.79 -13.49
N ASN A 29 -2.08 28.82 -12.97
CA ASN A 29 -1.04 29.77 -13.33
C ASN A 29 0.02 29.20 -14.30
N ILE A 30 -0.30 28.08 -15.00
CA ILE A 30 0.57 27.52 -16.04
C ILE A 30 0.82 28.56 -17.13
N ASP A 31 2.04 28.60 -17.66
CA ASP A 31 2.55 29.59 -18.60
C ASP A 31 2.63 31.04 -18.08
N ILE A 32 2.28 31.28 -16.80
CA ILE A 32 2.47 32.57 -16.11
C ILE A 32 3.66 32.46 -15.15
N SER A 33 3.54 31.73 -14.06
CA SER A 33 4.60 31.50 -13.08
C SER A 33 5.15 30.06 -13.12
N LYS A 34 4.38 29.10 -13.62
CA LYS A 34 4.80 27.71 -13.81
C LYS A 34 4.94 27.39 -15.29
N LYS A 35 6.15 27.00 -15.69
CA LYS A 35 6.44 26.73 -17.09
C LYS A 35 5.87 25.38 -17.52
N ARG A 36 5.16 25.35 -18.63
CA ARG A 36 4.65 24.13 -19.24
C ARG A 36 5.75 23.16 -19.65
N SER A 37 6.90 23.67 -20.07
CA SER A 37 8.08 22.88 -20.41
C SER A 37 8.56 22.01 -19.24
N ASP A 38 8.55 22.57 -18.01
CA ASP A 38 8.99 21.85 -16.83
C ASP A 38 8.02 20.72 -16.46
N LEU A 39 6.71 20.97 -16.63
CA LEU A 39 5.70 19.93 -16.45
C LEU A 39 5.85 18.81 -17.48
N ARG A 40 6.15 19.16 -18.74
CA ARG A 40 6.36 18.20 -19.83
C ARG A 40 7.56 17.30 -19.55
N GLU A 41 8.69 17.87 -19.13
CA GLU A 41 9.88 17.11 -18.77
C GLU A 41 9.60 16.13 -17.63
N LYS A 42 8.91 16.58 -16.57
CA LYS A 42 8.53 15.75 -15.43
C LYS A 42 7.53 14.66 -15.82
N CYS A 43 6.58 14.96 -16.71
CA CYS A 43 5.63 13.99 -17.24
C CYS A 43 6.34 12.90 -18.04
N GLU A 44 7.26 13.26 -18.95
CA GLU A 44 8.03 12.29 -19.71
C GLU A 44 8.92 11.42 -18.80
N ARG A 45 9.51 12.02 -17.77
CA ARG A 45 10.21 11.24 -16.74
C ARG A 45 9.28 10.25 -16.02
N ALA A 46 8.06 10.68 -15.67
CA ALA A 46 7.08 9.82 -15.00
C ALA A 46 6.63 8.67 -15.91
N LYS A 47 6.42 8.90 -17.20
CA LYS A 47 6.10 7.85 -18.18
C LYS A 47 7.19 6.78 -18.27
N ASN A 48 8.45 7.19 -18.18
CA ASN A 48 9.60 6.30 -18.32
C ASN A 48 10.07 5.66 -16.99
N MET A 49 9.63 6.19 -15.85
CA MET A 49 10.04 5.74 -14.52
C MET A 49 8.84 5.56 -13.60
N PRO A 50 8.34 4.34 -13.39
CA PRO A 50 7.17 4.09 -12.53
C PRO A 50 7.28 4.69 -11.12
N ALA A 51 8.48 4.72 -10.54
CA ALA A 51 8.74 5.34 -9.24
C ALA A 51 8.52 6.86 -9.23
N ALA A 52 8.58 7.53 -10.38
CA ALA A 52 8.38 8.99 -10.49
C ALA A 52 6.90 9.36 -10.69
N VAL A 53 6.02 8.42 -11.05
CA VAL A 53 4.60 8.68 -11.35
C VAL A 53 3.90 9.31 -10.15
N ASN A 54 3.95 8.69 -8.98
CA ASN A 54 3.25 9.20 -7.80
C ASN A 54 3.75 10.58 -7.36
N SER A 55 5.04 10.86 -7.51
CA SER A 55 5.58 12.19 -7.25
C SER A 55 5.04 13.22 -8.22
N PHE A 56 4.95 12.90 -9.51
CA PHE A 56 4.38 13.78 -10.53
C PHE A 56 2.90 14.05 -10.26
N LEU A 57 2.11 13.01 -10.05
CA LEU A 57 0.68 13.10 -9.78
C LEU A 57 0.38 13.96 -8.54
N ARG A 58 1.11 13.74 -7.46
CA ARG A 58 0.89 14.42 -6.18
C ARG A 58 1.40 15.85 -6.19
N LEU A 59 2.64 16.08 -6.63
CA LEU A 59 3.31 17.37 -6.47
C LEU A 59 3.02 18.34 -7.62
N GLU A 60 2.72 17.82 -8.81
CA GLU A 60 2.48 18.65 -9.99
C GLU A 60 1.01 18.74 -10.38
N LEU A 61 0.23 17.69 -10.11
CA LEU A 61 -1.17 17.61 -10.53
C LEU A 61 -2.17 17.57 -9.36
N ASN A 62 -1.68 17.66 -8.12
CA ASN A 62 -2.48 17.67 -6.88
C ASN A 62 -3.47 16.49 -6.79
N MET A 63 -3.05 15.34 -7.29
CA MET A 63 -3.83 14.10 -7.20
C MET A 63 -3.48 13.34 -5.93
N TRP A 64 -4.50 12.78 -5.28
CA TRP A 64 -4.28 11.86 -4.16
C TRP A 64 -3.67 10.55 -4.66
N THR A 65 -2.57 10.14 -4.04
CA THR A 65 -1.94 8.84 -4.31
C THR A 65 -1.84 8.05 -3.00
N GLN A 66 -2.03 6.73 -3.08
CA GLN A 66 -2.03 5.87 -1.89
C GLN A 66 -0.63 5.71 -1.27
N SER A 67 0.43 5.93 -2.04
CA SER A 67 1.81 5.88 -1.53
C SER A 67 2.71 6.86 -2.28
N SER A 68 3.81 7.28 -1.65
CA SER A 68 4.84 8.12 -2.29
C SER A 68 5.67 7.36 -3.34
N VAL A 69 5.82 6.05 -3.17
CA VAL A 69 6.51 5.13 -4.08
C VAL A 69 5.62 3.93 -4.35
N LYS A 70 5.38 3.66 -5.62
CA LYS A 70 4.60 2.49 -6.04
C LYS A 70 5.54 1.28 -6.14
N TRP A 71 5.39 0.32 -5.23
CA TRP A 71 6.15 -0.92 -5.25
C TRP A 71 5.56 -1.93 -6.24
N ILE A 72 4.25 -2.20 -6.11
CA ILE A 72 3.48 -3.08 -7.00
C ILE A 72 2.27 -2.31 -7.51
N PRO A 73 1.92 -2.37 -8.81
CA PRO A 73 0.65 -1.86 -9.32
C PRO A 73 -0.53 -2.47 -8.58
N TRP A 74 -1.55 -1.65 -8.26
CA TRP A 74 -2.71 -2.11 -7.50
C TRP A 74 -3.48 -3.23 -8.22
N ASP A 75 -3.56 -3.14 -9.54
CA ASP A 75 -4.23 -4.14 -10.36
C ASP A 75 -3.49 -5.49 -10.32
N ASP A 76 -2.16 -5.47 -10.35
CA ASP A 76 -1.34 -6.68 -10.24
C ASP A 76 -1.48 -7.30 -8.84
N TRP A 77 -1.48 -6.45 -7.79
CA TRP A 77 -1.71 -6.91 -6.42
C TRP A 77 -3.08 -7.56 -6.26
N ASN A 78 -4.14 -6.95 -6.80
CA ASN A 78 -5.50 -7.48 -6.72
C ASN A 78 -5.68 -8.81 -7.46
N GLN A 79 -4.91 -9.05 -8.51
CA GLN A 79 -4.92 -10.35 -9.21
C GLN A 79 -4.39 -11.48 -8.34
N CYS A 80 -3.63 -11.18 -7.28
CA CYS A 80 -3.14 -12.18 -6.33
C CYS A 80 -4.17 -12.56 -5.25
N GLY A 81 -5.30 -11.84 -5.17
CA GLY A 81 -6.32 -11.97 -4.11
C GLY A 81 -7.31 -13.10 -4.33
N HIS A 82 -6.86 -14.35 -4.39
CA HIS A 82 -7.74 -15.51 -4.51
C HIS A 82 -8.05 -16.13 -3.16
N VAL A 83 -9.24 -16.76 -3.05
CA VAL A 83 -9.59 -17.54 -1.87
C VAL A 83 -8.72 -18.80 -1.82
N VAL A 84 -8.05 -19.00 -0.69
CA VAL A 84 -7.20 -20.18 -0.48
C VAL A 84 -8.05 -21.32 0.07
N GLU A 85 -8.08 -22.45 -0.64
CA GLU A 85 -8.73 -23.68 -0.23
C GLU A 85 -7.77 -24.53 0.59
N TRP A 86 -7.83 -24.44 1.91
CA TRP A 86 -6.92 -25.09 2.85
C TRP A 86 -6.81 -26.60 2.67
N ASP A 87 -7.93 -27.27 2.40
CA ASP A 87 -7.98 -28.71 2.22
C ASP A 87 -7.10 -29.19 1.05
N LYS A 88 -6.93 -28.35 0.02
CA LYS A 88 -6.08 -28.63 -1.14
C LYS A 88 -4.59 -28.46 -0.86
N LEU A 89 -4.23 -27.89 0.28
CA LEU A 89 -2.82 -27.66 0.66
C LEU A 89 -2.27 -28.78 1.55
N ILE A 90 -3.14 -29.61 2.12
CA ILE A 90 -2.74 -30.71 3.00
C ILE A 90 -1.89 -31.70 2.23
N GLY A 91 -0.69 -31.98 2.73
CA GLY A 91 0.26 -32.91 2.13
C GLY A 91 1.12 -32.34 0.98
N ARG A 92 0.89 -31.07 0.58
CA ARG A 92 1.73 -30.40 -0.42
C ARG A 92 3.07 -29.98 0.20
N ARG A 93 4.08 -29.85 -0.67
CA ARG A 93 5.37 -29.25 -0.29
C ARG A 93 5.14 -27.80 0.14
N CYS A 94 5.69 -27.46 1.30
CA CYS A 94 5.61 -26.10 1.86
C CYS A 94 6.98 -25.65 2.34
N TYR A 95 7.30 -24.38 2.12
CA TYR A 95 8.41 -23.70 2.75
C TYR A 95 7.85 -22.69 3.75
N SER A 96 8.56 -22.50 4.87
CA SER A 96 8.14 -21.50 5.85
C SER A 96 9.27 -20.56 6.20
N GLY A 97 8.93 -19.30 6.46
CA GLY A 97 9.78 -18.29 7.05
C GLY A 97 9.17 -17.80 8.35
N LEU A 98 9.97 -17.70 9.39
CA LEU A 98 9.56 -17.22 10.71
C LEU A 98 10.44 -16.04 11.09
N ASP A 99 9.81 -14.91 11.40
CA ASP A 99 10.44 -13.71 11.94
C ASP A 99 9.86 -13.47 13.33
N LEU A 100 10.74 -13.60 14.34
CA LEU A 100 10.36 -13.54 15.74
C LEU A 100 10.67 -12.16 16.32
N SER A 101 9.69 -11.59 16.97
CA SER A 101 9.83 -10.35 17.73
C SER A 101 9.43 -10.59 19.18
N SER A 102 10.04 -9.83 20.10
CA SER A 102 9.67 -9.90 21.53
C SER A 102 8.71 -8.79 21.95
N THR A 103 8.99 -7.52 21.64
CA THR A 103 8.27 -6.37 22.22
C THR A 103 7.88 -5.28 21.23
N LEU A 104 8.78 -4.91 20.31
CA LEU A 104 8.65 -3.69 19.50
C LEU A 104 8.34 -3.94 18.02
N ASP A 105 8.31 -5.17 17.59
CA ASP A 105 8.04 -5.53 16.20
C ASP A 105 6.87 -6.50 16.11
N ILE A 106 6.49 -6.87 14.90
CA ILE A 106 5.46 -7.85 14.61
C ILE A 106 6.13 -9.19 14.42
N THR A 107 5.62 -10.25 15.07
CA THR A 107 6.01 -11.61 14.70
C THR A 107 5.28 -12.02 13.45
N ALA A 108 6.01 -12.58 12.50
CA ALA A 108 5.46 -13.07 11.23
C ALA A 108 5.85 -14.53 10.99
N HIS A 109 4.88 -15.34 10.58
CA HIS A 109 5.10 -16.69 10.07
C HIS A 109 4.45 -16.81 8.69
N VAL A 110 5.24 -17.06 7.67
CA VAL A 110 4.77 -17.12 6.29
C VAL A 110 4.97 -18.52 5.74
N LEU A 111 3.91 -19.11 5.23
CA LEU A 111 3.94 -20.37 4.50
C LEU A 111 3.89 -20.11 3.01
N VAL A 112 4.76 -20.75 2.25
CA VAL A 112 4.82 -20.64 0.79
C VAL A 112 4.70 -22.02 0.17
N PHE A 113 3.68 -22.22 -0.65
CA PHE A 113 3.44 -23.41 -1.41
C PHE A 113 3.82 -23.15 -2.87
N PRO A 114 4.86 -23.82 -3.39
CA PRO A 114 5.20 -23.71 -4.80
C PRO A 114 4.09 -24.28 -5.69
N PRO A 115 4.02 -23.86 -6.95
CA PRO A 115 3.12 -24.46 -7.92
C PRO A 115 3.44 -25.96 -8.15
N ASP A 116 2.40 -26.75 -8.41
CA ASP A 116 2.56 -28.16 -8.74
C ASP A 116 2.89 -28.37 -10.25
N ASN A 117 2.60 -27.34 -11.07
CA ASN A 117 2.89 -27.29 -12.50
C ASN A 117 3.15 -25.84 -12.95
N ASP A 118 3.58 -25.64 -14.19
CA ASP A 118 4.00 -24.34 -14.73
C ASP A 118 2.87 -23.29 -14.83
N THR A 119 1.62 -23.70 -14.69
CA THR A 119 0.43 -22.82 -14.80
C THR A 119 -0.16 -22.43 -13.46
N ASP A 120 0.19 -23.14 -12.39
CA ASP A 120 -0.32 -22.86 -11.05
C ASP A 120 0.40 -21.70 -10.41
N PRO A 121 -0.28 -20.88 -9.60
CA PRO A 121 0.35 -19.82 -8.85
C PRO A 121 1.10 -20.35 -7.62
N TYR A 122 2.04 -19.57 -7.11
CA TYR A 122 2.49 -19.69 -5.72
C TYR A 122 1.36 -19.31 -4.79
N ILE A 123 1.18 -20.07 -3.70
CA ILE A 123 0.24 -19.71 -2.64
C ILE A 123 1.06 -19.26 -1.43
N VAL A 124 0.78 -18.04 -0.96
CA VAL A 124 1.46 -17.43 0.18
C VAL A 124 0.46 -17.18 1.29
N LEU A 125 0.72 -17.73 2.46
CA LEU A 125 -0.15 -17.63 3.63
C LEU A 125 0.61 -17.00 4.79
N PRO A 126 0.51 -15.67 4.96
CA PRO A 126 1.09 -14.98 6.09
C PRO A 126 0.21 -15.10 7.34
N ARG A 127 0.86 -15.15 8.50
CA ARG A 127 0.24 -14.98 9.81
C ARG A 127 1.08 -13.99 10.60
N PHE A 128 0.41 -13.09 11.32
CA PHE A 128 1.06 -12.03 12.08
C PHE A 128 0.53 -11.99 13.50
N TRP A 129 1.42 -11.68 14.46
CA TRP A 129 1.10 -11.52 15.87
C TRP A 129 1.66 -10.23 16.41
N ILE A 130 0.93 -9.64 17.37
CA ILE A 130 1.30 -8.42 18.07
C ILE A 130 0.86 -8.53 19.53
N PRO A 131 1.64 -8.01 20.52
CA PRO A 131 1.21 -7.95 21.91
C PRO A 131 -0.01 -7.05 22.11
N GLU A 132 -1.00 -7.49 22.88
CA GLU A 132 -2.26 -6.78 23.09
C GLU A 132 -2.08 -5.50 23.93
N ASP A 133 -1.31 -5.55 25.00
CA ASP A 133 -1.17 -4.45 25.96
C ASP A 133 -0.63 -3.17 25.31
N ASN A 134 0.25 -3.29 24.33
CA ASN A 134 0.89 -2.17 23.67
C ASN A 134 0.21 -1.75 22.34
N LEU A 135 -0.88 -2.40 21.98
CA LEU A 135 -1.51 -2.25 20.66
C LEU A 135 -1.90 -0.78 20.37
N HIS A 136 -2.61 -0.13 21.29
CA HIS A 136 -3.06 1.25 21.10
C HIS A 136 -1.91 2.25 21.05
N GLN A 137 -0.89 2.06 21.90
CA GLN A 137 0.31 2.90 21.89
C GLN A 137 1.02 2.80 20.55
N ARG A 138 1.18 1.59 20.03
CA ARG A 138 1.82 1.34 18.73
C ARG A 138 1.04 1.91 17.55
N VAL A 139 -0.29 1.84 17.57
CA VAL A 139 -1.12 2.52 16.55
C VAL A 139 -0.81 4.00 16.48
N HIS A 140 -0.62 4.64 17.63
CA HIS A 140 -0.30 6.07 17.70
C HIS A 140 1.14 6.36 17.25
N ASP A 141 2.12 5.60 17.73
CA ASP A 141 3.55 5.86 17.52
C ASP A 141 3.99 5.52 16.10
N ASP A 142 3.56 4.35 15.59
CA ASP A 142 3.92 3.86 14.26
C ASP A 142 3.02 4.46 13.16
N ARG A 143 1.86 5.05 13.53
CA ARG A 143 0.81 5.53 12.61
C ARG A 143 0.29 4.42 11.68
N VAL A 144 0.19 3.22 12.21
CA VAL A 144 -0.28 2.02 11.51
C VAL A 144 -1.54 1.49 12.20
N PRO A 145 -2.62 1.16 11.47
CA PRO A 145 -3.90 0.75 12.05
C PRO A 145 -3.93 -0.72 12.49
N TYR A 146 -3.03 -1.11 13.38
CA TYR A 146 -2.92 -2.49 13.88
C TYR A 146 -4.21 -2.97 14.54
N ASP A 147 -4.91 -2.10 15.27
CA ASP A 147 -6.17 -2.39 15.92
C ASP A 147 -7.26 -2.77 14.92
N GLN A 148 -7.28 -2.12 13.76
CA GLN A 148 -8.20 -2.47 12.68
C GLN A 148 -7.83 -3.82 12.05
N TRP A 149 -6.54 -4.09 11.85
CA TRP A 149 -6.07 -5.36 11.30
C TRP A 149 -6.37 -6.54 12.22
N VAL A 150 -6.28 -6.34 13.53
CA VAL A 150 -6.71 -7.35 14.52
C VAL A 150 -8.22 -7.58 14.43
N LYS A 151 -9.05 -6.52 14.38
CA LYS A 151 -10.51 -6.63 14.24
C LYS A 151 -10.92 -7.32 12.93
N MET A 152 -10.18 -7.11 11.85
CA MET A 152 -10.43 -7.73 10.55
C MET A 152 -9.89 -9.16 10.44
N GLY A 153 -9.17 -9.66 11.45
CA GLY A 153 -8.57 -10.99 11.45
C GLY A 153 -7.33 -11.14 10.60
N TYR A 154 -6.70 -10.03 10.18
CA TYR A 154 -5.44 -10.04 9.43
C TYR A 154 -4.23 -10.23 10.34
N MET A 155 -4.40 -9.99 11.64
CA MET A 155 -3.38 -10.08 12.65
C MET A 155 -4.00 -10.61 13.95
N MET A 156 -3.24 -11.35 14.75
CA MET A 156 -3.65 -11.87 16.03
C MET A 156 -2.98 -11.08 17.17
N ALA A 157 -3.76 -10.66 18.15
CA ALA A 157 -3.23 -10.06 19.36
C ALA A 157 -2.97 -11.17 20.39
N THR A 158 -1.75 -11.25 20.92
CA THR A 158 -1.41 -12.19 22.02
C THR A 158 -1.53 -11.47 23.36
N PRO A 159 -2.00 -12.16 24.43
CA PRO A 159 -2.10 -11.56 25.75
C PRO A 159 -0.78 -11.03 26.28
N GLY A 160 -0.82 -9.89 26.99
CA GLY A 160 0.35 -9.30 27.62
C GLY A 160 1.14 -8.32 26.75
N ASN A 161 2.32 -7.94 27.23
CA ASN A 161 3.18 -6.92 26.63
C ASN A 161 4.32 -7.49 25.76
N VAL A 162 4.42 -8.81 25.65
CA VAL A 162 5.35 -9.54 24.80
C VAL A 162 4.58 -10.59 23.99
N ILE A 163 5.19 -11.03 22.87
CA ILE A 163 4.58 -12.12 22.12
C ILE A 163 4.61 -13.40 22.95
N ASP A 164 3.43 -14.00 23.12
CA ASP A 164 3.31 -15.32 23.73
C ASP A 164 3.40 -16.39 22.62
N TYR A 165 4.45 -17.17 22.61
CA TYR A 165 4.69 -18.21 21.61
C TYR A 165 4.03 -19.54 21.95
N ASP A 166 3.46 -19.68 23.14
CA ASP A 166 2.72 -20.85 23.59
C ASP A 166 1.19 -20.71 23.38
N TRP A 167 0.76 -19.54 22.91
CA TRP A 167 -0.64 -19.16 22.71
C TRP A 167 -1.27 -19.75 21.44
#